data_08be72473122a2c98ca3a05bfc2db81c
#
_entry.id   08be72473122a2c98ca3a05bfc2db81c
#
_cell.length_a   1.000
_cell.length_b   1.000
_cell.length_c   1.000
_cell.angle_alpha   90.00
_cell.angle_beta   90.00
_cell.angle_gamma   90.00
#
_symmetry.space_group_name_H-M   'P 1'
#
loop_
_entity.id
_entity.type
_entity.pdbx_description
1 polymer ?
#
loop_
_entity_poly.entity_id
_entity_poly.type
_entity_poly.pdbx_seq_one_letter_code
_entity_poly.pdbx_strand_id
1 'polypeptide(L)'
;MTNNKKEQERAELHRVIWNIANDLRGSVDGWDFKQYVLGMLFYRYISENITSYINRGEWDSGRKDFDYAKLSDSQAEELRDDLVKTKGFFILPGELFENVRIKSKKDENLNETLEKVFRKIEASALGTESEENFKGLFDDIDVNSNKLGSTVIKRNEKLVKLLNAVAEMKLGDYQDNTIDAFGDAYEYLMGMYASNAGKSGGEYYTPQEVSELLAHLTLAGKTEVNKVYDPACGSGSLLLRFAKILG
;
A
#
# COMPACT_ATOMS: atom_id res chain seq x y z
N MET A 1 -21.41 19.14 -6.68
CA MET A 1 -21.46 17.75 -7.19
C MET A 1 -20.21 16.94 -6.85
N THR A 2 -19.03 17.52 -6.75
CA THR A 2 -17.74 16.86 -6.45
C THR A 2 -17.64 16.27 -5.02
N ASN A 3 -18.26 16.88 -4.03
CA ASN A 3 -18.14 16.43 -2.63
C ASN A 3 -18.87 15.09 -2.37
N ASN A 4 -20.05 14.92 -2.98
CA ASN A 4 -20.86 13.70 -2.81
C ASN A 4 -20.20 12.45 -3.44
N LYS A 5 -19.47 12.63 -4.57
CA LYS A 5 -18.72 11.53 -5.20
C LYS A 5 -17.54 11.09 -4.34
N LYS A 6 -16.80 12.03 -3.75
CA LYS A 6 -15.68 11.74 -2.84
C LYS A 6 -16.12 10.96 -1.60
N GLU A 7 -17.23 11.38 -0.99
CA GLU A 7 -17.79 10.70 0.17
C GLU A 7 -18.27 9.29 -0.16
N GLN A 8 -18.87 9.09 -1.34
CA GLN A 8 -19.28 7.76 -1.80
C GLN A 8 -18.07 6.82 -2.05
N GLU A 9 -17.01 7.31 -2.70
CA GLU A 9 -15.79 6.54 -2.94
C GLU A 9 -15.14 6.12 -1.61
N ARG A 10 -15.04 7.02 -0.63
CA ARG A 10 -14.56 6.73 0.72
C ARG A 10 -15.41 5.69 1.45
N ALA A 11 -16.74 5.88 1.44
CA ALA A 11 -17.65 4.96 2.10
C ALA A 11 -17.55 3.53 1.53
N GLU A 12 -17.42 3.40 0.21
CA GLU A 12 -17.21 2.10 -0.43
C GLU A 12 -15.88 1.46 -0.03
N LEU A 13 -14.80 2.24 -0.04
CA LEU A 13 -13.47 1.78 0.39
C LEU A 13 -13.50 1.30 1.85
N HIS A 14 -14.07 2.10 2.74
CA HIS A 14 -14.23 1.75 4.17
C HIS A 14 -15.05 0.48 4.36
N ARG A 15 -16.13 0.31 3.57
CA ARG A 15 -16.98 -0.88 3.61
C ARG A 15 -16.19 -2.15 3.22
N VAL A 16 -15.37 -2.08 2.17
CA VAL A 16 -14.55 -3.21 1.73
C VAL A 16 -13.52 -3.56 2.81
N ILE A 17 -12.81 -2.56 3.35
CA ILE A 17 -11.84 -2.78 4.45
C ILE A 17 -12.52 -3.41 5.67
N TRP A 18 -13.71 -2.94 6.04
CA TRP A 18 -14.49 -3.50 7.15
C TRP A 18 -14.88 -4.96 6.91
N ASN A 19 -15.27 -5.30 5.68
CA ASN A 19 -15.61 -6.69 5.33
C ASN A 19 -14.40 -7.60 5.43
N ILE A 20 -13.22 -7.16 4.94
CA ILE A 20 -11.97 -7.91 5.10
C ILE A 20 -11.65 -8.14 6.59
N ALA A 21 -11.83 -7.12 7.41
CA ALA A 21 -11.64 -7.23 8.85
C ALA A 21 -12.57 -8.26 9.49
N ASN A 22 -13.83 -8.32 9.04
CA ASN A 22 -14.80 -9.29 9.55
C ASN A 22 -14.50 -10.72 9.07
N ASP A 23 -14.09 -10.91 7.82
CA ASP A 23 -13.78 -12.22 7.25
C ASP A 23 -12.54 -12.87 7.90
N LEU A 24 -11.62 -12.04 8.37
CA LEU A 24 -10.43 -12.49 9.09
C LEU A 24 -10.60 -12.46 10.63
N ARG A 25 -11.74 -11.96 11.12
CA ARG A 25 -12.05 -11.90 12.56
C ARG A 25 -12.02 -13.28 13.19
N GLY A 26 -11.34 -13.39 14.34
CA GLY A 26 -11.21 -14.63 15.09
C GLY A 26 -10.10 -15.56 14.61
N SER A 27 -9.42 -15.21 13.52
CA SER A 27 -8.27 -15.98 13.02
C SER A 27 -6.94 -15.25 13.14
N VAL A 28 -6.97 -13.91 13.18
CA VAL A 28 -5.80 -13.04 13.41
C VAL A 28 -6.21 -12.00 14.45
N ASP A 29 -5.36 -11.69 15.41
CA ASP A 29 -5.64 -10.64 16.39
C ASP A 29 -5.76 -9.30 15.66
N GLY A 30 -6.57 -8.39 16.20
CA GLY A 30 -6.91 -7.13 15.51
C GLY A 30 -5.69 -6.30 15.11
N TRP A 31 -4.64 -6.33 15.93
CA TRP A 31 -3.37 -5.65 15.63
C TRP A 31 -2.62 -6.27 14.45
N ASP A 32 -2.44 -7.58 14.47
CA ASP A 32 -1.74 -8.31 13.40
C ASP A 32 -2.48 -8.20 12.06
N PHE A 33 -3.82 -8.17 12.10
CA PHE A 33 -4.64 -7.97 10.90
C PHE A 33 -4.29 -6.67 10.16
N LYS A 34 -4.15 -5.55 10.89
CA LYS A 34 -3.77 -4.25 10.32
C LYS A 34 -2.48 -4.36 9.52
N GLN A 35 -1.44 -4.98 10.08
CA GLN A 35 -0.13 -5.13 9.45
C GLN A 35 -0.22 -5.90 8.13
N TYR A 36 -0.97 -7.02 8.13
CA TYR A 36 -1.18 -7.82 6.92
C TYR A 36 -1.93 -7.05 5.83
N VAL A 37 -2.99 -6.33 6.18
CA VAL A 37 -3.77 -5.55 5.20
C VAL A 37 -2.95 -4.39 4.65
N LEU A 38 -2.28 -3.62 5.53
CA LEU A 38 -1.45 -2.49 5.11
C LEU A 38 -0.31 -2.94 4.21
N GLY A 39 0.40 -3.99 4.58
CA GLY A 39 1.51 -4.46 3.78
C GLY A 39 1.08 -5.02 2.44
N MET A 40 -0.03 -5.77 2.36
CA MET A 40 -0.57 -6.23 1.08
C MET A 40 -1.11 -5.08 0.23
N LEU A 41 -1.71 -4.07 0.87
CA LEU A 41 -2.16 -2.86 0.19
C LEU A 41 -0.96 -2.10 -0.39
N PHE A 42 0.12 -1.98 0.38
CA PHE A 42 1.34 -1.34 -0.07
C PHE A 42 2.02 -2.13 -1.20
N TYR A 43 2.11 -3.46 -1.08
CA TYR A 43 2.61 -4.33 -2.15
C TYR A 43 1.81 -4.15 -3.45
N ARG A 44 0.47 -4.09 -3.37
CA ARG A 44 -0.37 -3.77 -4.52
C ARG A 44 -0.04 -2.39 -5.09
N TYR A 45 0.06 -1.38 -4.22
CA TYR A 45 0.37 -0.01 -4.63
C TYR A 45 1.66 0.10 -5.43
N ILE A 46 2.78 -0.40 -4.90
CA ILE A 46 4.07 -0.31 -5.60
C ILE A 46 4.08 -1.13 -6.89
N SER A 47 3.37 -2.27 -6.93
CA SER A 47 3.22 -3.10 -8.13
C SER A 47 2.46 -2.35 -9.23
N GLU A 48 1.33 -1.72 -8.90
CA GLU A 48 0.53 -0.93 -9.84
C GLU A 48 1.29 0.35 -10.28
N ASN A 49 2.01 0.99 -9.36
CA ASN A 49 2.78 2.20 -9.64
C ASN A 49 3.90 1.95 -10.65
N ILE A 50 4.73 0.91 -10.43
CA ILE A 50 5.82 0.58 -11.36
C ILE A 50 5.28 0.15 -12.73
N THR A 51 4.21 -0.66 -12.75
CA THR A 51 3.55 -1.11 -13.99
C THR A 51 3.03 0.08 -14.79
N SER A 52 2.30 0.99 -14.14
CA SER A 52 1.77 2.20 -14.79
C SER A 52 2.88 3.10 -15.33
N TYR A 53 3.96 3.27 -14.57
CA TYR A 53 5.10 4.07 -14.99
C TYR A 53 5.74 3.53 -16.27
N ILE A 54 6.03 2.23 -16.31
CA ILE A 54 6.66 1.58 -17.46
C ILE A 54 5.73 1.62 -18.67
N ASN A 55 4.45 1.23 -18.48
CA ASN A 55 3.47 1.19 -19.55
C ASN A 55 3.29 2.57 -20.21
N ARG A 56 3.24 3.65 -19.41
CA ARG A 56 3.12 5.02 -19.95
C ARG A 56 4.32 5.40 -20.78
N GLY A 57 5.55 5.17 -20.31
CA GLY A 57 6.76 5.44 -21.08
C GLY A 57 6.76 4.74 -22.44
N GLU A 58 6.30 3.50 -22.47
CA GLU A 58 6.17 2.70 -23.67
C GLU A 58 5.06 3.21 -24.60
N TRP A 59 3.90 3.55 -24.06
CA TRP A 59 2.78 4.12 -24.84
C TRP A 59 3.12 5.48 -25.43
N ASP A 60 3.84 6.32 -24.71
CA ASP A 60 4.32 7.63 -25.19
C ASP A 60 5.35 7.49 -26.30
N SER A 61 6.15 6.41 -26.27
CA SER A 61 7.08 6.04 -27.35
C SER A 61 6.41 5.42 -28.58
N GLY A 62 5.07 5.24 -28.55
CA GLY A 62 4.26 4.70 -29.65
C GLY A 62 3.88 3.22 -29.53
N ARG A 63 4.35 2.51 -28.49
CA ARG A 63 4.01 1.09 -28.23
C ARG A 63 2.72 0.94 -27.44
N LYS A 64 1.58 1.29 -28.00
CA LYS A 64 0.27 1.37 -27.32
C LYS A 64 -0.24 0.05 -26.75
N ASP A 65 0.18 -1.09 -27.30
CA ASP A 65 -0.23 -2.43 -26.87
C ASP A 65 0.72 -3.03 -25.81
N PHE A 66 1.74 -2.27 -25.38
CA PHE A 66 2.68 -2.73 -24.39
C PHE A 66 2.03 -2.88 -23.01
N ASP A 67 2.34 -3.99 -22.34
CA ASP A 67 1.90 -4.27 -20.98
C ASP A 67 3.02 -4.96 -20.21
N TYR A 68 3.63 -4.24 -19.29
CA TYR A 68 4.73 -4.74 -18.47
C TYR A 68 4.38 -6.03 -17.72
N ALA A 69 3.14 -6.12 -17.22
CA ALA A 69 2.69 -7.29 -16.47
C ALA A 69 2.65 -8.59 -17.31
N LYS A 70 2.71 -8.49 -18.63
CA LYS A 70 2.72 -9.63 -19.58
C LYS A 70 4.10 -10.03 -20.08
N LEU A 71 5.13 -9.25 -19.78
CA LEU A 71 6.50 -9.62 -20.13
C LEU A 71 6.92 -10.88 -19.37
N SER A 72 7.87 -11.62 -19.95
CA SER A 72 8.59 -12.64 -19.20
C SER A 72 9.57 -11.97 -18.21
N ASP A 73 9.85 -12.64 -17.10
CA ASP A 73 10.80 -12.13 -16.11
C ASP A 73 12.19 -11.90 -16.72
N SER A 74 12.61 -12.74 -17.69
CA SER A 74 13.88 -12.58 -18.40
C SER A 74 13.95 -11.32 -19.25
N GLN A 75 12.84 -10.93 -19.92
CA GLN A 75 12.79 -9.69 -20.68
C GLN A 75 12.79 -8.46 -19.75
N ALA A 76 12.07 -8.55 -18.65
CA ALA A 76 12.01 -7.48 -17.68
C ALA A 76 13.32 -7.27 -16.92
N GLU A 77 14.12 -8.33 -16.74
CA GLU A 77 15.43 -8.23 -16.10
C GLU A 77 16.40 -7.33 -16.87
N GLU A 78 16.25 -7.22 -18.19
CA GLU A 78 17.05 -6.31 -19.02
C GLU A 78 16.77 -4.83 -18.72
N LEU A 79 15.60 -4.52 -18.11
CA LEU A 79 15.19 -3.16 -17.74
C LEU A 79 15.56 -2.81 -16.28
N ARG A 80 16.09 -3.77 -15.51
CA ARG A 80 16.31 -3.62 -14.07
C ARG A 80 17.14 -2.38 -13.72
N ASP A 81 18.32 -2.24 -14.33
CA ASP A 81 19.25 -1.17 -13.97
C ASP A 81 18.67 0.23 -14.23
N ASP A 82 17.96 0.39 -15.34
CA ASP A 82 17.30 1.64 -15.68
C ASP A 82 16.14 1.95 -14.73
N LEU A 83 15.34 0.94 -14.37
CA LEU A 83 14.22 1.10 -13.45
C LEU A 83 14.68 1.37 -12.02
N VAL A 84 15.69 0.66 -11.54
CA VAL A 84 16.29 0.93 -10.22
C VAL A 84 16.84 2.35 -10.16
N LYS A 85 17.50 2.82 -11.22
CA LYS A 85 18.04 4.17 -11.29
C LYS A 85 16.95 5.25 -11.34
N THR A 86 15.83 4.99 -12.02
CA THR A 86 14.78 6.00 -12.26
C THR A 86 13.65 5.96 -11.24
N LYS A 87 13.31 4.77 -10.72
CA LYS A 87 12.24 4.56 -9.75
C LYS A 87 12.73 4.24 -8.34
N GLY A 88 14.02 3.89 -8.19
CA GLY A 88 14.61 3.52 -6.91
C GLY A 88 14.31 2.10 -6.45
N PHE A 89 13.56 1.30 -7.22
CA PHE A 89 13.25 -0.10 -6.93
C PHE A 89 12.83 -0.85 -8.19
N PHE A 90 12.73 -2.18 -8.07
CA PHE A 90 12.35 -3.06 -9.17
C PHE A 90 11.46 -4.21 -8.70
N ILE A 91 10.49 -4.60 -9.53
CA ILE A 91 9.63 -5.78 -9.33
C ILE A 91 9.50 -6.51 -10.66
N LEU A 92 9.83 -7.80 -10.70
CA LEU A 92 9.63 -8.64 -11.89
C LEU A 92 8.14 -8.81 -12.23
N PRO A 93 7.76 -8.96 -13.51
CA PRO A 93 6.38 -9.23 -13.89
C PRO A 93 5.74 -10.40 -13.14
N GLY A 94 6.47 -11.50 -12.99
CA GLY A 94 6.01 -12.68 -12.25
C GLY A 94 5.78 -12.42 -10.76
N GLU A 95 6.36 -11.36 -10.21
CA GLU A 95 6.33 -10.95 -8.80
C GLU A 95 5.39 -9.75 -8.55
N LEU A 96 4.72 -9.21 -9.58
CA LEU A 96 3.69 -8.19 -9.41
C LEU A 96 2.50 -8.74 -8.64
N PHE A 97 1.90 -7.92 -7.80
CA PHE A 97 0.77 -8.28 -6.93
C PHE A 97 -0.32 -9.06 -7.67
N GLU A 98 -0.78 -8.58 -8.82
CA GLU A 98 -1.85 -9.22 -9.59
C GLU A 98 -1.42 -10.58 -10.15
N ASN A 99 -0.19 -10.72 -10.65
CA ASN A 99 0.31 -11.97 -11.19
C ASN A 99 0.53 -13.02 -10.10
N VAL A 100 0.98 -12.62 -8.90
CA VAL A 100 1.06 -13.50 -7.73
C VAL A 100 -0.34 -13.89 -7.27
N ARG A 101 -1.29 -12.95 -7.20
CA ARG A 101 -2.68 -13.21 -6.83
C ARG A 101 -3.34 -14.24 -7.75
N ILE A 102 -3.21 -14.10 -9.06
CA ILE A 102 -3.79 -15.04 -10.04
C ILE A 102 -3.25 -16.46 -9.83
N LYS A 103 -1.97 -16.58 -9.53
CA LYS A 103 -1.31 -17.89 -9.31
C LYS A 103 -1.55 -18.45 -7.91
N SER A 104 -1.91 -17.61 -6.94
CA SER A 104 -1.93 -17.90 -5.51
C SER A 104 -2.72 -19.16 -5.12
N LYS A 105 -3.87 -19.44 -5.77
CA LYS A 105 -4.70 -20.62 -5.48
C LYS A 105 -4.03 -21.95 -5.82
N LYS A 106 -3.02 -21.94 -6.70
CA LYS A 106 -2.28 -23.11 -7.15
C LYS A 106 -0.89 -23.21 -6.55
N ASP A 107 -0.46 -22.17 -5.83
CA ASP A 107 0.84 -22.11 -5.20
C ASP A 107 0.76 -22.72 -3.79
N GLU A 108 1.23 -23.94 -3.65
CA GLU A 108 1.26 -24.66 -2.38
C GLU A 108 2.24 -24.03 -1.37
N ASN A 109 3.19 -23.20 -1.84
CA ASN A 109 4.20 -22.52 -1.06
C ASN A 109 4.02 -20.98 -1.12
N LEU A 110 2.80 -20.49 -1.22
CA LEU A 110 2.48 -19.07 -1.37
C LEU A 110 3.13 -18.19 -0.29
N ASN A 111 3.19 -18.67 0.96
CA ASN A 111 3.89 -17.99 2.05
C ASN A 111 5.38 -17.74 1.73
N GLU A 112 6.09 -18.76 1.22
CA GLU A 112 7.49 -18.60 0.82
C GLU A 112 7.65 -17.72 -0.42
N THR A 113 6.72 -17.83 -1.38
CA THR A 113 6.68 -16.98 -2.57
C THR A 113 6.58 -15.52 -2.19
N LEU A 114 5.63 -15.17 -1.32
CA LEU A 114 5.45 -13.78 -0.83
C LEU A 114 6.68 -13.30 -0.05
N GLU A 115 7.22 -14.11 0.84
CA GLU A 115 8.44 -13.75 1.59
C GLU A 115 9.61 -13.43 0.64
N LYS A 116 9.82 -14.26 -0.38
CA LYS A 116 10.87 -14.04 -1.39
C LYS A 116 10.62 -12.77 -2.19
N VAL A 117 9.39 -12.52 -2.59
CA VAL A 117 9.00 -11.30 -3.33
C VAL A 117 9.29 -10.06 -2.49
N PHE A 118 8.87 -10.02 -1.23
CA PHE A 118 9.10 -8.87 -0.35
C PHE A 118 10.58 -8.59 -0.16
N ARG A 119 11.38 -9.61 0.14
CA ARG A 119 12.84 -9.48 0.27
C ARG A 119 13.51 -8.99 -1.02
N LYS A 120 13.05 -9.45 -2.19
CA LYS A 120 13.61 -9.01 -3.47
C LYS A 120 13.27 -7.55 -3.78
N ILE A 121 12.05 -7.11 -3.45
CA ILE A 121 11.65 -5.72 -3.60
C ILE A 121 12.54 -4.82 -2.75
N GLU A 122 12.70 -5.13 -1.45
CA GLU A 122 13.58 -4.38 -0.56
C GLU A 122 15.03 -4.39 -1.04
N ALA A 123 15.55 -5.57 -1.42
CA ALA A 123 16.91 -5.71 -1.92
C ALA A 123 17.16 -4.93 -3.23
N SER A 124 16.13 -4.76 -4.06
CA SER A 124 16.26 -4.00 -5.31
C SER A 124 16.51 -2.51 -5.11
N ALA A 125 16.14 -1.97 -3.95
CA ALA A 125 16.33 -0.57 -3.60
C ALA A 125 17.69 -0.26 -2.96
N LEU A 126 18.49 -1.26 -2.62
CA LEU A 126 19.80 -1.08 -2.00
C LEU A 126 20.73 -0.22 -2.88
N GLY A 127 21.38 0.77 -2.28
CA GLY A 127 22.28 1.70 -2.97
C GLY A 127 21.57 2.81 -3.76
N THR A 128 20.24 2.90 -3.70
CA THR A 128 19.45 3.98 -4.31
C THR A 128 19.04 5.03 -3.26
N GLU A 129 18.53 6.17 -3.72
CA GLU A 129 17.91 7.18 -2.84
C GLU A 129 16.66 6.65 -2.11
N SER A 130 16.07 5.55 -2.62
CA SER A 130 14.89 4.91 -2.04
C SER A 130 15.22 3.86 -0.97
N GLU A 131 16.49 3.52 -0.74
CA GLU A 131 16.91 2.47 0.18
C GLU A 131 16.24 2.58 1.56
N GLU A 132 16.33 3.76 2.18
CA GLU A 132 15.75 3.98 3.51
C GLU A 132 14.21 3.88 3.54
N ASN A 133 13.55 4.08 2.40
CA ASN A 133 12.10 3.96 2.28
C ASN A 133 11.64 2.49 2.13
N PHE A 134 12.52 1.63 1.59
CA PHE A 134 12.20 0.22 1.35
C PHE A 134 12.76 -0.71 2.42
N LYS A 135 13.73 -0.28 3.18
CA LYS A 135 14.35 -1.06 4.25
C LYS A 135 13.37 -1.41 5.35
N GLY A 136 13.09 -2.68 5.53
CA GLY A 136 12.16 -3.19 6.53
C GLY A 136 10.69 -2.87 6.24
N LEU A 137 10.36 -2.52 5.00
CA LEU A 137 8.99 -2.15 4.60
C LEU A 137 7.98 -3.26 4.86
N PHE A 138 8.42 -4.52 4.75
CA PHE A 138 7.60 -5.70 4.94
C PHE A 138 7.92 -6.48 6.22
N ASP A 139 8.77 -5.95 7.11
CA ASP A 139 9.19 -6.64 8.34
C ASP A 139 8.02 -6.98 9.27
N ASP A 140 6.97 -6.16 9.25
CA ASP A 140 5.76 -6.37 10.04
C ASP A 140 4.82 -7.47 9.46
N ILE A 141 5.12 -8.03 8.28
CA ILE A 141 4.29 -9.02 7.61
C ILE A 141 4.93 -10.40 7.71
N ASP A 142 4.71 -11.09 8.82
CA ASP A 142 5.14 -12.48 8.97
C ASP A 142 4.17 -13.46 8.29
N VAL A 143 4.39 -13.72 6.99
CA VAL A 143 3.59 -14.67 6.19
C VAL A 143 3.73 -16.13 6.66
N ASN A 144 4.71 -16.41 7.51
CA ASN A 144 4.95 -17.72 8.12
C ASN A 144 4.35 -17.87 9.52
N SER A 145 3.73 -16.80 10.04
CA SER A 145 3.19 -16.77 11.40
C SER A 145 2.13 -17.83 11.66
N ASN A 146 2.22 -18.47 12.83
CA ASN A 146 1.19 -19.38 13.33
C ASN A 146 -0.17 -18.66 13.58
N LYS A 147 -0.18 -17.33 13.67
CA LYS A 147 -1.39 -16.51 13.76
C LYS A 147 -2.23 -16.59 12.49
N LEU A 148 -1.61 -16.74 11.33
CA LEU A 148 -2.32 -17.02 10.07
C LEU A 148 -2.86 -18.45 10.02
N GLY A 149 -2.18 -19.41 10.65
CA GLY A 149 -2.61 -20.79 10.67
C GLY A 149 -1.51 -21.73 11.17
N SER A 150 -1.90 -22.79 11.86
CA SER A 150 -0.96 -23.77 12.44
C SER A 150 -0.26 -24.66 11.39
N THR A 151 -0.73 -24.63 10.13
CA THR A 151 -0.14 -25.38 9.01
C THR A 151 0.07 -24.47 7.81
N VAL A 152 1.01 -24.81 6.92
CA VAL A 152 1.26 -24.08 5.67
C VAL A 152 -0.03 -23.93 4.85
N ILE A 153 -0.81 -24.98 4.73
CA ILE A 153 -2.08 -24.98 3.99
C ILE A 153 -3.02 -23.90 4.56
N LYS A 154 -3.24 -23.90 5.88
CA LYS A 154 -4.12 -22.90 6.52
C LYS A 154 -3.60 -21.48 6.39
N ARG A 155 -2.27 -21.28 6.46
CA ARG A 155 -1.66 -19.96 6.21
C ARG A 155 -1.92 -19.51 4.79
N ASN A 156 -1.66 -20.37 3.80
CA ASN A 156 -1.84 -20.06 2.39
C ASN A 156 -3.30 -19.78 2.04
N GLU A 157 -4.26 -20.52 2.60
CA GLU A 157 -5.69 -20.23 2.43
C GLU A 157 -6.06 -18.80 2.88
N LYS A 158 -5.49 -18.32 4.00
CA LYS A 158 -5.72 -16.96 4.49
C LYS A 158 -4.99 -15.91 3.64
N LEU A 159 -3.77 -16.19 3.21
CA LEU A 159 -3.03 -15.30 2.31
C LEU A 159 -3.76 -15.15 0.97
N VAL A 160 -4.32 -16.24 0.41
CA VAL A 160 -5.17 -16.18 -0.78
C VAL A 160 -6.41 -15.30 -0.57
N LYS A 161 -7.10 -15.46 0.57
CA LYS A 161 -8.25 -14.61 0.89
C LYS A 161 -7.85 -13.15 1.01
N LEU A 162 -6.74 -12.86 1.69
CA LEU A 162 -6.22 -11.51 1.86
C LEU A 162 -5.86 -10.87 0.52
N LEU A 163 -5.11 -11.58 -0.34
CA LEU A 163 -4.76 -11.07 -1.68
C LEU A 163 -6.01 -10.74 -2.50
N ASN A 164 -7.02 -11.64 -2.51
CA ASN A 164 -8.25 -11.39 -3.26
C ASN A 164 -9.04 -10.21 -2.68
N ALA A 165 -9.15 -10.12 -1.36
CA ALA A 165 -9.87 -9.04 -0.70
C ALA A 165 -9.20 -7.67 -0.92
N VAL A 166 -7.86 -7.61 -0.88
CA VAL A 166 -7.12 -6.40 -1.21
C VAL A 166 -7.29 -6.05 -2.69
N ALA A 167 -7.34 -7.04 -3.60
CA ALA A 167 -7.58 -6.81 -5.03
C ALA A 167 -8.97 -6.22 -5.33
N GLU A 168 -9.99 -6.53 -4.52
CA GLU A 168 -11.35 -6.01 -4.67
C GLU A 168 -11.49 -4.53 -4.28
N MET A 169 -10.52 -3.97 -3.55
CA MET A 169 -10.54 -2.57 -3.20
C MET A 169 -10.45 -1.70 -4.47
N LYS A 170 -11.40 -0.80 -4.65
CA LYS A 170 -11.37 0.18 -5.73
C LYS A 170 -10.46 1.34 -5.34
N LEU A 171 -9.18 1.21 -5.66
CA LEU A 171 -8.18 2.24 -5.38
C LEU A 171 -8.08 3.27 -6.51
N GLY A 172 -8.84 3.06 -7.59
CA GLY A 172 -8.90 3.96 -8.75
C GLY A 172 -7.62 3.97 -9.59
N ASP A 173 -7.62 4.81 -10.61
CA ASP A 173 -6.41 5.14 -11.36
C ASP A 173 -5.79 6.39 -10.76
N TYR A 174 -4.46 6.41 -10.62
CA TYR A 174 -3.71 7.52 -10.00
C TYR A 174 -4.01 8.91 -10.57
N GLN A 175 -4.51 9.00 -11.80
CA GLN A 175 -4.82 10.26 -12.46
C GLN A 175 -6.28 10.69 -12.31
N ASP A 176 -7.21 9.74 -12.18
CA ASP A 176 -8.65 9.99 -12.20
C ASP A 176 -9.29 9.95 -10.81
N ASN A 177 -8.52 9.60 -9.77
CA ASN A 177 -9.03 9.54 -8.42
C ASN A 177 -9.36 10.92 -7.87
N THR A 178 -10.58 11.06 -7.38
CA THR A 178 -11.00 12.24 -6.64
C THR A 178 -10.53 12.20 -5.17
N ILE A 179 -10.09 11.02 -4.70
CA ILE A 179 -9.54 10.78 -3.36
C ILE A 179 -8.16 10.13 -3.46
N ASP A 180 -7.34 10.31 -2.44
CA ASP A 180 -6.16 9.51 -2.20
C ASP A 180 -6.58 8.18 -1.56
N ALA A 181 -6.99 7.23 -2.40
CA ALA A 181 -7.58 5.98 -1.92
C ALA A 181 -6.64 5.15 -1.03
N PHE A 182 -5.33 5.23 -1.27
CA PHE A 182 -4.34 4.57 -0.41
C PHE A 182 -4.20 5.27 0.93
N GLY A 183 -4.05 6.58 0.92
CA GLY A 183 -4.00 7.38 2.15
C GLY A 183 -5.29 7.25 2.95
N ASP A 184 -6.46 7.30 2.30
CA ASP A 184 -7.75 7.14 2.95
C ASP A 184 -7.93 5.72 3.53
N ALA A 185 -7.46 4.66 2.82
CA ALA A 185 -7.47 3.29 3.34
C ALA A 185 -6.55 3.14 4.57
N TYR A 186 -5.34 3.70 4.50
CA TYR A 186 -4.41 3.70 5.62
C TYR A 186 -5.00 4.42 6.83
N GLU A 187 -5.50 5.63 6.66
CA GLU A 187 -6.08 6.42 7.74
C GLU A 187 -7.32 5.72 8.36
N TYR A 188 -8.16 5.10 7.55
CA TYR A 188 -9.30 4.34 8.05
C TYR A 188 -8.87 3.14 8.88
N LEU A 189 -7.89 2.37 8.42
CA LEU A 189 -7.33 1.25 9.17
C LEU A 189 -6.74 1.72 10.50
N MET A 190 -5.97 2.82 10.50
CA MET A 190 -5.42 3.39 11.72
C MET A 190 -6.52 3.83 12.70
N GLY A 191 -7.55 4.54 12.22
CA GLY A 191 -8.68 4.99 13.04
C GLY A 191 -9.51 3.83 13.62
N MET A 192 -9.75 2.78 12.82
CA MET A 192 -10.49 1.59 13.25
C MET A 192 -9.77 0.84 14.39
N TYR A 193 -8.43 0.82 14.36
CA TYR A 193 -7.63 0.14 15.39
C TYR A 193 -7.32 1.02 16.60
N ALA A 194 -7.16 2.34 16.43
CA ALA A 194 -6.99 3.27 17.53
C ALA A 194 -8.21 3.24 18.48
N SER A 195 -9.43 3.10 17.93
CA SER A 195 -10.66 2.98 18.72
C SER A 195 -10.77 1.66 19.50
N ASN A 196 -10.11 0.59 19.04
CA ASN A 196 -10.07 -0.72 19.68
C ASN A 196 -8.86 -0.89 20.62
N ALA A 197 -7.90 0.01 20.59
CA ALA A 197 -6.63 -0.03 21.34
C ALA A 197 -6.77 0.33 22.82
N GLY A 198 -7.97 0.38 23.37
CA GLY A 198 -8.18 0.53 24.83
C GLY A 198 -7.47 -0.49 25.72
N LYS A 199 -6.70 -1.43 25.11
CA LYS A 199 -5.86 -2.45 25.78
C LYS A 199 -4.37 -2.40 25.47
N SER A 200 -3.91 -1.62 24.48
CA SER A 200 -2.48 -1.46 24.19
C SER A 200 -2.18 0.03 24.04
N GLY A 201 -1.75 0.64 25.13
CA GLY A 201 -1.48 2.06 25.20
C GLY A 201 -0.40 2.49 24.21
N GLY A 202 -0.70 3.48 23.38
CA GLY A 202 0.33 4.27 22.78
C GLY A 202 0.18 4.75 21.34
N GLU A 203 -0.73 4.22 20.52
CA GLU A 203 -0.92 4.78 19.17
C GLU A 203 -2.07 5.79 19.18
N TYR A 204 -1.74 7.05 19.30
CA TYR A 204 -2.68 8.15 19.11
C TYR A 204 -2.70 8.53 17.63
N TYR A 205 -3.85 8.37 17.02
CA TYR A 205 -4.13 8.84 15.68
C TYR A 205 -4.78 10.23 15.76
N THR A 206 -4.26 11.20 15.03
CA THR A 206 -4.89 12.51 14.90
C THR A 206 -5.96 12.44 13.81
N PRO A 207 -7.25 12.69 14.11
CA PRO A 207 -8.30 12.71 13.10
C PRO A 207 -7.98 13.66 11.94
N GLN A 208 -8.41 13.29 10.73
CA GLN A 208 -8.14 14.07 9.51
C GLN A 208 -8.62 15.52 9.63
N GLU A 209 -9.81 15.73 10.18
CA GLU A 209 -10.42 17.05 10.35
C GLU A 209 -9.61 17.94 11.29
N VAL A 210 -9.01 17.34 12.31
CA VAL A 210 -8.11 18.06 13.25
C VAL A 210 -6.78 18.39 12.55
N SER A 211 -6.19 17.45 11.81
CA SER A 211 -4.97 17.68 11.05
C SER A 211 -5.16 18.78 9.99
N GLU A 212 -6.30 18.77 9.29
CA GLU A 212 -6.67 19.78 8.29
C GLU A 212 -6.86 21.16 8.93
N LEU A 213 -7.58 21.23 10.06
CA LEU A 213 -7.75 22.46 10.81
C LEU A 213 -6.42 23.05 11.27
N LEU A 214 -5.54 22.24 11.85
CA LEU A 214 -4.21 22.66 12.30
C LEU A 214 -3.34 23.16 11.15
N ALA A 215 -3.39 22.47 10.00
CA ALA A 215 -2.67 22.87 8.81
C ALA A 215 -3.17 24.24 8.31
N HIS A 216 -4.48 24.45 8.19
CA HIS A 216 -5.05 25.75 7.80
C HIS A 216 -4.74 26.87 8.79
N LEU A 217 -4.82 26.61 10.10
CA LEU A 217 -4.48 27.61 11.12
C LEU A 217 -3.00 28.02 11.03
N THR A 218 -2.11 27.06 10.82
CA THR A 218 -0.66 27.32 10.73
C THR A 218 -0.28 28.05 9.43
N LEU A 219 -1.03 27.81 8.35
CA LEU A 219 -0.84 28.46 7.05
C LEU A 219 -1.55 29.83 6.95
N ALA A 220 -2.41 30.18 7.90
CA ALA A 220 -3.18 31.43 7.85
C ALA A 220 -2.26 32.64 7.65
N GLY A 221 -2.53 33.42 6.57
CA GLY A 221 -1.74 34.59 6.21
C GLY A 221 -0.37 34.33 5.58
N LYS A 222 -0.06 33.08 5.25
CA LYS A 222 1.18 32.69 4.55
C LYS A 222 0.88 32.31 3.12
N THR A 223 1.72 32.75 2.19
CA THR A 223 1.66 32.41 0.76
C THR A 223 2.72 31.39 0.37
N GLU A 224 3.77 31.26 1.17
CA GLU A 224 4.89 30.33 0.94
C GLU A 224 5.36 29.73 2.26
N VAL A 225 5.79 28.48 2.20
CA VAL A 225 6.32 27.73 3.34
C VAL A 225 7.58 26.98 2.91
N ASN A 226 8.72 27.29 3.53
CA ASN A 226 10.00 26.65 3.21
C ASN A 226 10.15 25.26 3.86
N LYS A 227 9.62 25.10 5.08
CA LYS A 227 9.72 23.85 5.86
C LYS A 227 8.50 23.70 6.75
N VAL A 228 8.07 22.46 6.91
CA VAL A 228 7.07 22.03 7.88
C VAL A 228 7.75 21.06 8.85
N TYR A 229 7.54 21.26 10.14
CA TYR A 229 8.08 20.40 11.19
C TYR A 229 6.95 20.00 12.13
N ASP A 230 6.79 18.71 12.34
CA ASP A 230 5.88 18.12 13.31
C ASP A 230 6.69 17.35 14.36
N PRO A 231 6.78 17.84 15.62
CA PRO A 231 7.55 17.19 16.68
C PRO A 231 6.95 15.89 17.18
N ALA A 232 5.72 15.58 16.78
CA ALA A 232 4.97 14.38 17.20
C ALA A 232 4.30 13.70 15.98
N CYS A 233 5.03 13.60 14.87
CA CYS A 233 4.49 13.30 13.54
C CYS A 233 3.71 11.97 13.46
N GLY A 234 4.04 10.98 14.31
CA GLY A 234 3.36 9.67 14.30
C GLY A 234 3.33 9.07 12.89
N SER A 235 2.12 8.94 12.34
CA SER A 235 1.89 8.47 10.97
C SER A 235 2.14 9.53 9.88
N GLY A 236 2.53 10.75 10.23
CA GLY A 236 2.73 11.85 9.29
C GLY A 236 1.44 12.51 8.79
N SER A 237 0.28 12.22 9.35
CA SER A 237 -1.02 12.74 8.89
C SER A 237 -1.03 14.25 8.75
N LEU A 238 -0.47 14.98 9.73
CA LEU A 238 -0.43 16.43 9.71
C LEU A 238 0.49 16.95 8.58
N LEU A 239 1.68 16.36 8.41
CA LEU A 239 2.61 16.70 7.33
C LEU A 239 2.02 16.48 5.96
N LEU A 240 1.29 15.34 5.78
CA LEU A 240 0.59 15.04 4.53
C LEU A 240 -0.53 16.05 4.23
N ARG A 241 -1.23 16.56 5.25
CA ARG A 241 -2.24 17.63 5.06
C ARG A 241 -1.61 18.93 4.60
N PHE A 242 -0.46 19.30 5.16
CA PHE A 242 0.29 20.47 4.67
C PHE A 242 0.67 20.32 3.20
N ALA A 243 1.21 19.17 2.80
CA ALA A 243 1.55 18.90 1.40
C ALA A 243 0.34 19.01 0.46
N LYS A 244 -0.83 18.48 0.88
CA LYS A 244 -2.09 18.56 0.08
C LYS A 244 -2.66 19.98 -0.04
N ILE A 245 -2.44 20.85 0.96
CA ILE A 245 -2.95 22.23 0.96
C ILE A 245 -2.04 23.14 0.14
N LEU A 246 -0.73 22.88 0.18
CA LEU A 246 0.27 23.71 -0.52
C LEU A 246 0.40 23.35 -2.02
N GLY A 247 -0.06 22.16 -2.44
CA GLY A 247 0.00 21.68 -3.83
C GLY A 247 1.26 20.88 -4.06
#